data_e36ae7100048b8a82a78f3d9b59410e7
#
_entry.id   e36ae7100048b8a82a78f3d9b59410e7
#
_cell.length_a   1.000
_cell.length_b   1.000
_cell.length_c   1.000
_cell.angle_alpha   90.00
_cell.angle_beta   90.00
_cell.angle_gamma   90.00
#
_symmetry.space_group_name_H-M   'P 1'
#
loop_
_entity.id
_entity.type
_entity.pdbx_description
1 polymer ?
#
loop_
_entity_poly.entity_id
_entity_poly.type
_entity_poly.pdbx_seq_one_letter_code
_entity_poly.pdbx_strand_id
1 'polypeptide(L)'
;VFRKEGISMIKETIDAVRVAEMEAEKQIQVAMDNAAGKKAELDSRKAQFRKEKLMKVQEEAKRAMDEVVSECNNYDLEMDKEIQMKVMELRDLAKERTDNAIKAVIQALA
;
A
#
# COMPACT_ATOMS: atom_id res chain seq x y z
N VAL A 1 9.26 43.81 68.75
CA VAL A 1 10.15 44.00 67.58
C VAL A 1 10.56 42.67 67.00
N PHE A 2 11.04 41.75 67.85
CA PHE A 2 11.44 40.39 67.40
C PHE A 2 10.30 39.57 66.79
N ARG A 3 9.06 39.71 67.29
CA ARG A 3 7.89 38.98 66.77
C ARG A 3 7.50 39.45 65.36
N LYS A 4 7.58 40.73 65.05
CA LYS A 4 7.28 41.29 63.73
C LYS A 4 8.29 40.81 62.70
N GLU A 5 9.55 40.80 63.03
CA GLU A 5 10.62 40.33 62.14
C GLU A 5 10.52 38.84 61.87
N GLY A 6 10.26 38.05 62.93
CA GLY A 6 10.07 36.61 62.82
C GLY A 6 8.83 36.26 61.98
N ILE A 7 7.71 36.95 62.17
CA ILE A 7 6.49 36.76 61.41
C ILE A 7 6.70 37.20 59.92
N SER A 8 7.43 38.28 59.69
CA SER A 8 7.76 38.75 58.38
C SER A 8 8.65 37.76 57.62
N MET A 9 9.67 37.18 58.27
CA MET A 9 10.51 36.16 57.70
C MET A 9 9.75 34.89 57.35
N ILE A 10 8.85 34.43 58.22
CA ILE A 10 7.99 33.29 57.99
C ILE A 10 7.06 33.54 56.79
N LYS A 11 6.47 34.72 56.73
CA LYS A 11 5.61 35.12 55.62
C LYS A 11 6.36 35.16 54.30
N GLU A 12 7.56 35.71 54.26
CA GLU A 12 8.42 35.73 53.08
C GLU A 12 8.79 34.31 52.64
N THR A 13 9.08 33.43 53.58
CA THR A 13 9.38 32.02 53.28
C THR A 13 8.17 31.31 52.71
N ILE A 14 6.97 31.53 53.29
CA ILE A 14 5.71 30.94 52.79
C ILE A 14 5.41 31.45 51.38
N ASP A 15 5.59 32.76 51.16
CA ASP A 15 5.36 33.36 49.85
C ASP A 15 6.35 32.82 48.78
N ALA A 16 7.62 32.66 49.18
CA ALA A 16 8.64 32.05 48.31
C ALA A 16 8.30 30.59 47.95
N VAL A 17 7.81 29.78 48.92
CA VAL A 17 7.36 28.41 48.67
C VAL A 17 6.18 28.40 47.75
N ARG A 18 5.19 29.26 47.95
CA ARG A 18 4.02 29.37 47.06
C ARG A 18 4.41 29.72 45.62
N VAL A 19 5.31 30.68 45.45
CA VAL A 19 5.83 31.05 44.12
C VAL A 19 6.54 29.87 43.48
N ALA A 20 7.37 29.15 44.23
CA ALA A 20 8.08 27.98 43.73
C ALA A 20 7.10 26.83 43.32
N GLU A 21 6.06 26.60 44.13
CA GLU A 21 5.00 25.62 43.80
C GLU A 21 4.23 26.04 42.56
N MET A 22 3.85 27.28 42.43
CA MET A 22 3.15 27.79 41.24
C MET A 22 4.01 27.69 39.98
N GLU A 23 5.29 28.00 40.06
CA GLU A 23 6.23 27.82 38.95
C GLU A 23 6.39 26.34 38.56
N ALA A 24 6.51 25.45 39.56
CA ALA A 24 6.62 24.03 39.34
C ALA A 24 5.35 23.46 38.65
N GLU A 25 4.16 23.85 39.14
CA GLU A 25 2.88 23.47 38.49
C GLU A 25 2.80 23.98 37.07
N LYS A 26 3.25 25.20 36.82
CA LYS A 26 3.26 25.81 35.49
C LYS A 26 4.19 25.07 34.53
N GLN A 27 5.38 24.70 35.01
CA GLN A 27 6.33 23.89 34.22
C GLN A 27 5.80 22.51 33.91
N ILE A 28 5.13 21.86 34.87
CA ILE A 28 4.49 20.58 34.65
C ILE A 28 3.38 20.72 33.60
N GLN A 29 2.55 21.75 33.70
CA GLN A 29 1.47 21.98 32.74
C GLN A 29 2.02 22.24 31.31
N VAL A 30 3.05 23.04 31.18
CA VAL A 30 3.72 23.28 29.90
C VAL A 30 4.31 22.00 29.32
N ALA A 31 4.95 21.18 30.17
CA ALA A 31 5.50 19.90 29.73
C ALA A 31 4.40 18.93 29.28
N MET A 32 3.28 18.89 30.00
CA MET A 32 2.12 18.07 29.62
C MET A 32 1.49 18.55 28.31
N ASP A 33 1.33 19.85 28.13
CA ASP A 33 0.77 20.44 26.89
C ASP A 33 1.70 20.17 25.70
N ASN A 34 3.01 20.31 25.88
CA ASN A 34 3.98 19.98 24.85
C ASN A 34 3.96 18.49 24.48
N ALA A 35 3.86 17.61 25.48
CA ALA A 35 3.76 16.17 25.26
C ALA A 35 2.47 15.81 24.51
N ALA A 36 1.34 16.42 24.89
CA ALA A 36 0.06 16.22 24.21
C ALA A 36 0.11 16.71 22.76
N GLY A 37 0.73 17.87 22.52
CA GLY A 37 0.93 18.41 21.19
C GLY A 37 1.81 17.51 20.30
N LYS A 38 2.90 17.00 20.84
CA LYS A 38 3.78 16.04 20.15
C LYS A 38 3.07 14.74 19.85
N LYS A 39 2.29 14.24 20.79
CA LYS A 39 1.50 13.03 20.58
C LYS A 39 0.48 13.20 19.44
N ALA A 40 -0.24 14.31 19.44
CA ALA A 40 -1.19 14.63 18.38
C ALA A 40 -0.50 14.74 17.01
N GLU A 41 0.66 15.37 16.94
CA GLU A 41 1.46 15.47 15.72
C GLU A 41 1.95 14.11 15.23
N LEU A 42 2.44 13.27 16.14
CA LEU A 42 2.89 11.92 15.81
C LEU A 42 1.74 11.02 15.35
N ASP A 43 0.58 11.11 15.98
CA ASP A 43 -0.61 10.37 15.56
C ASP A 43 -1.07 10.80 14.16
N SER A 44 -1.01 12.10 13.86
CA SER A 44 -1.31 12.63 12.54
C SER A 44 -0.31 12.12 11.48
N ARG A 45 0.97 12.17 11.76
CA ARG A 45 2.03 11.65 10.88
C ARG A 45 1.89 10.16 10.66
N LYS A 46 1.55 9.42 11.70
CA LYS A 46 1.33 7.97 11.63
C LYS A 46 0.15 7.62 10.73
N ALA A 47 -0.95 8.36 10.87
CA ALA A 47 -2.13 8.18 10.02
C ALA A 47 -1.81 8.49 8.54
N GLN A 48 -1.09 9.58 8.28
CA GLN A 48 -0.66 9.95 6.94
C GLN A 48 0.30 8.94 6.33
N PHE A 49 1.27 8.47 7.09
CA PHE A 49 2.22 7.45 6.67
C PHE A 49 1.53 6.13 6.31
N ARG A 50 0.56 5.71 7.12
CA ARG A 50 -0.26 4.52 6.83
C ARG A 50 -1.04 4.68 5.53
N LYS A 51 -1.64 5.84 5.33
CA LYS A 51 -2.41 6.16 4.12
C LYS A 51 -1.52 6.11 2.87
N GLU A 52 -0.34 6.74 2.92
CA GLU A 52 0.62 6.74 1.82
C GLU A 52 1.13 5.34 1.51
N LYS A 53 1.47 4.57 2.53
CA LYS A 53 1.90 3.17 2.37
C LYS A 53 0.81 2.30 1.79
N LEU A 54 -0.41 2.45 2.27
CA LEU A 54 -1.56 1.69 1.75
C LEU A 54 -1.80 2.00 0.27
N MET A 55 -1.77 3.27 -0.11
CA MET A 55 -1.91 3.69 -1.51
C MET A 55 -0.80 3.11 -2.38
N LYS A 56 0.43 3.13 -1.90
CA LYS A 56 1.58 2.57 -2.62
C LYS A 56 1.45 1.06 -2.83
N VAL A 57 1.03 0.35 -1.79
CA VAL A 57 0.80 -1.10 -1.88
C VAL A 57 -0.34 -1.41 -2.85
N GLN A 58 -1.41 -0.63 -2.82
CA GLN A 58 -2.53 -0.78 -3.76
C GLN A 58 -2.11 -0.52 -5.21
N GLU A 59 -1.29 0.49 -5.46
CA GLU A 59 -0.74 0.77 -6.79
C GLU A 59 0.17 -0.36 -7.28
N GLU A 60 1.03 -0.88 -6.42
CA GLU A 60 1.90 -2.01 -6.74
C GLU A 60 1.09 -3.28 -7.04
N ALA A 61 0.07 -3.55 -6.24
CA ALA A 61 -0.84 -4.68 -6.46
C ALA A 61 -1.60 -4.54 -7.78
N LYS A 62 -2.06 -3.34 -8.10
CA LYS A 62 -2.72 -3.05 -9.37
C LYS A 62 -1.80 -3.27 -10.56
N ARG A 63 -0.56 -2.77 -10.49
CA ARG A 63 0.45 -2.99 -11.54
C ARG A 63 0.75 -4.47 -11.73
N ALA A 64 0.94 -5.21 -10.64
CA ALA A 64 1.19 -6.65 -10.70
C ALA A 64 0.00 -7.37 -11.34
N MET A 65 -1.22 -7.01 -11.00
CA MET A 65 -2.43 -7.57 -11.61
C MET A 65 -2.52 -7.23 -13.10
N ASP A 66 -2.26 -5.97 -13.48
CA ASP A 66 -2.28 -5.54 -14.87
C ASP A 66 -1.22 -6.27 -15.71
N GLU A 67 -0.03 -6.50 -15.16
CA GLU A 67 1.01 -7.32 -15.81
C GLU A 67 0.55 -8.76 -16.02
N VAL A 68 -0.03 -9.38 -15.02
CA VAL A 68 -0.55 -10.75 -15.12
C VAL A 68 -1.66 -10.83 -16.17
N VAL A 69 -2.59 -9.89 -16.17
CA VAL A 69 -3.68 -9.83 -17.17
C VAL A 69 -3.10 -9.66 -18.57
N SER A 70 -2.11 -8.79 -18.74
CA SER A 70 -1.44 -8.58 -20.03
C SER A 70 -0.73 -9.84 -20.51
N GLU A 71 0.00 -10.53 -19.64
CA GLU A 71 0.65 -11.82 -19.95
C GLU A 71 -0.37 -12.90 -20.32
N CYS A 72 -1.45 -13.00 -19.57
CA CYS A 72 -2.53 -13.95 -19.89
C CYS A 72 -3.16 -13.66 -21.26
N ASN A 73 -3.41 -12.40 -21.57
CA ASN A 73 -3.96 -12.01 -22.88
C ASN A 73 -3.00 -12.34 -24.03
N ASN A 74 -1.71 -12.09 -23.83
CA ASN A 74 -0.69 -12.42 -24.84
C ASN A 74 -0.58 -13.94 -25.02
N TYR A 75 -0.64 -14.69 -23.94
CA TYR A 75 -0.62 -16.15 -24.00
C TYR A 75 -1.85 -16.70 -24.73
N ASP A 76 -3.02 -16.16 -24.45
CA ASP A 76 -4.26 -16.53 -25.16
C ASP A 76 -4.18 -16.24 -26.66
N LEU A 77 -3.61 -15.10 -27.04
CA LEU A 77 -3.38 -14.76 -28.46
C LEU A 77 -2.42 -15.74 -29.14
N GLU A 78 -1.34 -16.11 -28.47
CA GLU A 78 -0.38 -17.10 -28.98
C GLU A 78 -1.03 -18.47 -29.15
N MET A 79 -1.80 -18.91 -28.14
CA MET A 79 -2.54 -20.17 -28.20
C MET A 79 -3.55 -20.18 -29.35
N ASP A 80 -4.29 -19.09 -29.55
CA ASP A 80 -5.25 -18.98 -30.64
C ASP A 80 -4.56 -19.07 -32.00
N LYS A 81 -3.40 -18.45 -32.17
CA LYS A 81 -2.59 -18.57 -33.38
C LYS A 81 -2.13 -19.99 -33.65
N GLU A 82 -1.65 -20.69 -32.61
CA GLU A 82 -1.21 -22.08 -32.73
C GLU A 82 -2.38 -23.01 -33.10
N ILE A 83 -3.54 -22.80 -32.47
CA ILE A 83 -4.75 -23.56 -32.78
C ILE A 83 -5.18 -23.33 -34.23
N GLN A 84 -5.19 -22.07 -34.68
CA GLN A 84 -5.53 -21.74 -36.06
C GLN A 84 -4.58 -22.37 -37.06
N MET A 85 -3.27 -22.33 -36.78
CA MET A 85 -2.26 -22.99 -37.62
C MET A 85 -2.47 -24.49 -37.69
N LYS A 86 -2.73 -25.14 -36.58
CA LYS A 86 -3.02 -26.59 -36.56
C LYS A 86 -4.30 -26.94 -37.27
N VAL A 87 -5.34 -26.14 -37.13
CA VAL A 87 -6.60 -26.32 -37.87
C VAL A 87 -6.37 -26.21 -39.37
N MET A 88 -5.58 -25.23 -39.81
CA MET A 88 -5.22 -25.09 -41.23
C MET A 88 -4.39 -26.25 -41.73
N GLU A 89 -3.39 -26.72 -40.97
CA GLU A 89 -2.60 -27.91 -41.30
C GLU A 89 -3.49 -29.17 -41.46
N LEU A 90 -4.42 -29.36 -40.54
CA LEU A 90 -5.36 -30.49 -40.59
C LEU A 90 -6.30 -30.39 -41.78
N ARG A 91 -6.78 -29.21 -42.12
CA ARG A 91 -7.60 -28.99 -43.32
C ARG A 91 -6.83 -29.27 -44.60
N ASP A 92 -5.59 -28.80 -44.70
CA ASP A 92 -4.74 -29.04 -45.84
C ASP A 92 -4.43 -30.54 -45.98
N LEU A 93 -4.12 -31.18 -44.87
CA LEU A 93 -3.89 -32.64 -44.86
C LEU A 93 -5.11 -33.44 -45.26
N ALA A 94 -6.29 -33.05 -44.78
CA ALA A 94 -7.56 -33.66 -45.14
C ALA A 94 -7.89 -33.49 -46.64
N LYS A 95 -7.61 -32.29 -47.16
CA LYS A 95 -7.77 -31.97 -48.59
C LYS A 95 -6.83 -32.81 -49.46
N GLU A 96 -5.55 -32.90 -49.07
CA GLU A 96 -4.57 -33.70 -49.77
C GLU A 96 -4.96 -35.18 -49.78
N ARG A 97 -5.40 -35.72 -48.68
CA ARG A 97 -5.86 -37.13 -48.59
C ARG A 97 -7.11 -37.36 -49.43
N THR A 98 -8.04 -36.43 -49.45
CA THR A 98 -9.25 -36.51 -50.29
C THR A 98 -8.86 -36.47 -51.75
N ASP A 99 -7.99 -35.60 -52.20
CA ASP A 99 -7.50 -35.51 -53.56
C ASP A 99 -6.75 -36.79 -53.99
N ASN A 100 -5.93 -37.33 -53.10
CA ASN A 100 -5.22 -38.60 -53.34
C ASN A 100 -6.17 -39.77 -53.43
N ALA A 101 -7.22 -39.82 -52.59
CA ALA A 101 -8.25 -40.87 -52.65
C ALA A 101 -9.04 -40.79 -53.98
N ILE A 102 -9.40 -39.60 -54.43
CA ILE A 102 -10.07 -39.36 -55.70
C ILE A 102 -9.20 -39.83 -56.87
N LYS A 103 -7.93 -39.48 -56.87
CA LYS A 103 -6.96 -39.93 -57.89
C LYS A 103 -6.82 -41.42 -57.93
N ALA A 104 -6.73 -42.05 -56.75
CA ALA A 104 -6.64 -43.52 -56.68
C ALA A 104 -7.90 -44.22 -57.23
N VAL A 105 -9.07 -43.68 -56.96
CA VAL A 105 -10.34 -44.20 -57.51
C VAL A 105 -10.38 -44.03 -59.04
N ILE A 106 -10.00 -42.88 -59.54
CA ILE A 106 -9.95 -42.62 -61.01
C ILE A 106 -8.96 -43.56 -61.67
N GLN A 107 -7.79 -43.80 -61.12
CA GLN A 107 -6.79 -44.71 -61.67
C GLN A 107 -7.27 -46.15 -61.62
N ALA A 108 -8.03 -46.58 -60.62
CA ALA A 108 -8.57 -47.92 -60.50
C ALA A 108 -9.67 -48.13 -61.52
N LEU A 109 -10.42 -47.11 -61.95
CA LEU A 109 -11.50 -47.20 -62.94
C LEU A 109 -11.00 -47.08 -64.37
N ALA A 110 -9.83 -46.55 -64.52
CA ALA A 110 -9.18 -46.45 -65.82
C ALA A 110 -8.53 -47.81 -66.19
#